data_e996e8cde26e9f6f161724ce2e658f73
#
_entry.id   e996e8cde26e9f6f161724ce2e658f73
#
_cell.length_a   1.000
_cell.length_b   1.000
_cell.length_c   1.000
_cell.angle_alpha   90.00
_cell.angle_beta   90.00
_cell.angle_gamma   90.00
#
_symmetry.space_group_name_H-M   'P 1'
#
loop_
_entity.id
_entity.type
_entity.pdbx_description
1 polymer ?
#
loop_
_entity_poly.entity_id
_entity_poly.type
_entity_poly.pdbx_seq_one_letter_code
_entity_poly.pdbx_strand_id
1 'polypeptide(L)'
;QSFHLLPRQSALTNVELPLNYAKVPKKERRERALKALERVGLADRVNFKPNQLSGGQMQRVAIARAIVNNPKLLLADEPTGALDTKSGAQVMELFQKLNDEGVSVLMITHDPEIAAHAKRVVMIRDGELQEKR
;
A
#
# COMPACT_ATOMS: atom_id res chain seq x y z
N GLN A 1 6.44 -0.05 7.67
CA GLN A 1 6.61 -1.31 8.40
C GLN A 1 5.42 -1.63 9.32
N SER A 2 4.78 -0.61 9.88
CA SER A 2 3.52 -0.74 10.62
C SER A 2 2.36 -0.38 9.70
N PHE A 3 1.28 -1.16 9.75
CA PHE A 3 0.16 -0.98 8.79
C PHE A 3 -0.73 0.22 9.15
N HIS A 4 -0.71 0.66 10.40
CA HIS A 4 -1.50 1.79 10.92
C HIS A 4 -2.99 1.73 10.57
N LEU A 5 -3.56 0.53 10.57
CA LEU A 5 -4.99 0.35 10.40
C LEU A 5 -5.74 0.64 11.69
N LEU A 6 -6.96 1.16 11.56
CA LEU A 6 -7.87 1.31 12.68
C LEU A 6 -8.33 -0.06 13.15
N PRO A 7 -7.93 -0.54 14.35
CA PRO A 7 -8.04 -1.95 14.72
C PRO A 7 -9.48 -2.42 14.96
N ARG A 8 -10.40 -1.49 15.24
CA ARG A 8 -11.81 -1.79 15.49
C ARG A 8 -12.69 -1.60 14.25
N GLN A 9 -12.11 -1.15 13.16
CA GLN A 9 -12.82 -0.88 11.91
C GLN A 9 -12.54 -1.95 10.87
N SER A 10 -13.51 -2.20 9.98
CA SER A 10 -13.35 -3.13 8.86
C SER A 10 -12.32 -2.64 7.85
N ALA A 11 -11.87 -3.53 6.97
CA ALA A 11 -11.03 -3.16 5.82
C ALA A 11 -11.70 -2.05 4.98
N LEU A 12 -13.01 -2.20 4.71
CA LEU A 12 -13.78 -1.19 3.96
C LEU A 12 -13.74 0.18 4.64
N THR A 13 -14.02 0.25 5.93
CA THR A 13 -14.02 1.51 6.68
C THR A 13 -12.63 2.14 6.74
N ASN A 14 -11.58 1.34 6.88
CA ASN A 14 -10.21 1.82 6.81
C ASN A 14 -9.90 2.48 5.46
N VAL A 15 -10.32 1.87 4.36
CA VAL A 15 -10.10 2.41 3.01
C VAL A 15 -10.98 3.63 2.72
N GLU A 16 -12.18 3.69 3.28
CA GLU A 16 -13.07 4.85 3.16
C GLU A 16 -12.54 6.11 3.87
N LEU A 17 -11.65 5.95 4.84
CA LEU A 17 -11.20 7.04 5.73
C LEU A 17 -10.70 8.28 4.98
N PRO A 18 -9.78 8.20 4.01
CA PRO A 18 -9.32 9.37 3.25
C PRO A 18 -10.45 10.05 2.47
N LEU A 19 -11.40 9.28 1.98
CA LEU A 19 -12.57 9.80 1.24
C LEU A 19 -13.55 10.52 2.18
N ASN A 20 -13.63 10.07 3.43
CA ASN A 20 -14.43 10.74 4.44
C ASN A 20 -13.85 12.14 4.75
N TYR A 21 -12.53 12.25 4.91
CA TYR A 21 -11.86 13.54 5.07
C TYR A 21 -12.01 14.45 3.85
N ALA A 22 -12.01 13.87 2.65
CA ALA A 22 -12.27 14.59 1.40
C ALA A 22 -13.75 14.96 1.19
N LYS A 23 -14.63 14.66 2.15
CA LYS A 23 -16.08 14.95 2.11
C LYS A 23 -16.79 14.31 0.93
N VAL A 24 -16.32 13.17 0.45
CA VAL A 24 -16.96 12.39 -0.60
C VAL A 24 -18.29 11.81 -0.06
N PRO A 25 -19.40 11.90 -0.81
CA PRO A 25 -20.69 11.34 -0.39
C PRO A 25 -20.60 9.84 -0.05
N LYS A 26 -21.34 9.40 0.95
CA LYS A 26 -21.26 8.03 1.50
C LYS A 26 -21.37 6.94 0.43
N LYS A 27 -22.29 7.07 -0.51
CA LYS A 27 -22.50 6.08 -1.58
C LYS A 27 -21.26 5.98 -2.49
N GLU A 28 -20.76 7.11 -2.97
CA GLU A 28 -19.57 7.16 -3.82
C GLU A 28 -18.32 6.69 -3.06
N ARG A 29 -18.16 7.09 -1.81
CA ARG A 29 -17.07 6.65 -0.93
C ARG A 29 -17.01 5.12 -0.82
N ARG A 30 -18.17 4.48 -0.56
CA ARG A 30 -18.27 3.03 -0.47
C ARG A 30 -17.89 2.34 -1.79
N GLU A 31 -18.41 2.83 -2.91
CA GLU A 31 -18.11 2.27 -4.23
C GLU A 31 -16.60 2.36 -4.56
N ARG A 32 -15.99 3.51 -4.29
CA ARG A 32 -14.55 3.73 -4.53
C ARG A 32 -13.69 2.86 -3.63
N ALA A 33 -14.04 2.71 -2.36
CA ALA A 33 -13.33 1.86 -1.41
C ALA A 33 -13.43 0.37 -1.79
N LEU A 34 -14.60 -0.10 -2.23
CA LEU A 34 -14.76 -1.47 -2.74
C LEU A 34 -13.88 -1.74 -3.96
N LYS A 35 -13.83 -0.81 -4.92
CA LYS A 35 -12.93 -0.92 -6.09
C LYS A 35 -11.45 -0.95 -5.69
N ALA A 36 -11.05 -0.13 -4.72
CA ALA A 36 -9.68 -0.13 -4.23
C ALA A 36 -9.30 -1.47 -3.57
N LEU A 37 -10.20 -2.05 -2.77
CA LEU A 37 -9.99 -3.38 -2.18
C LEU A 37 -9.96 -4.49 -3.22
N GLU A 38 -10.77 -4.42 -4.25
CA GLU A 38 -10.72 -5.34 -5.39
C GLU A 38 -9.36 -5.28 -6.10
N ARG A 39 -8.84 -4.08 -6.35
CA ARG A 39 -7.53 -3.87 -6.98
C ARG A 39 -6.37 -4.53 -6.22
N VAL A 40 -6.48 -4.65 -4.92
CA VAL A 40 -5.47 -5.29 -4.07
C VAL A 40 -5.79 -6.76 -3.75
N GLY A 41 -6.83 -7.33 -4.39
CA GLY A 41 -7.20 -8.74 -4.23
C GLY A 41 -7.93 -9.08 -2.92
N LEU A 42 -8.65 -8.12 -2.34
CA LEU A 42 -9.36 -8.27 -1.07
C LEU A 42 -10.87 -8.06 -1.17
N ALA A 43 -11.46 -8.28 -2.35
CA ALA A 43 -12.91 -8.12 -2.57
C ALA A 43 -13.76 -8.99 -1.64
N ASP A 44 -13.25 -10.13 -1.21
CA ASP A 44 -13.91 -11.08 -0.30
C ASP A 44 -13.60 -10.85 1.20
N ARG A 45 -12.81 -9.82 1.52
CA ARG A 45 -12.36 -9.51 2.88
C ARG A 45 -12.78 -8.12 3.37
N VAL A 46 -13.71 -7.47 2.68
CA VAL A 46 -14.08 -6.06 2.92
C VAL A 46 -14.65 -5.80 4.32
N ASN A 47 -15.31 -6.78 4.92
CA ASN A 47 -15.90 -6.69 6.27
C ASN A 47 -14.97 -7.22 7.38
N PHE A 48 -13.78 -7.69 7.03
CA PHE A 48 -12.82 -8.21 8.01
C PHE A 48 -12.15 -7.06 8.75
N LYS A 49 -11.94 -7.25 10.04
CA LYS A 49 -11.14 -6.34 10.88
C LYS A 49 -9.66 -6.75 10.81
N PRO A 50 -8.73 -5.83 11.14
CA PRO A 50 -7.29 -6.13 11.09
C PRO A 50 -6.87 -7.41 11.81
N ASN A 51 -7.45 -7.72 12.99
CA ASN A 51 -7.16 -8.94 13.72
C ASN A 51 -7.63 -10.25 13.04
N GLN A 52 -8.42 -10.14 11.98
CA GLN A 52 -8.91 -11.25 11.16
C GLN A 52 -8.12 -11.40 9.85
N LEU A 53 -7.12 -10.55 9.63
CA LEU A 53 -6.31 -10.48 8.41
C LEU A 53 -4.87 -10.92 8.69
N SER A 54 -4.23 -11.55 7.70
CA SER A 54 -2.78 -11.78 7.72
C SER A 54 -1.99 -10.47 7.60
N GLY A 55 -0.70 -10.50 7.91
CA GLY A 55 0.18 -9.34 7.73
C GLY A 55 0.17 -8.80 6.29
N GLY A 56 0.27 -9.68 5.30
CA GLY A 56 0.18 -9.31 3.89
C GLY A 56 -1.16 -8.74 3.48
N GLN A 57 -2.26 -9.27 4.02
CA GLN A 57 -3.60 -8.72 3.81
C GLN A 57 -3.76 -7.34 4.45
N MET A 58 -3.27 -7.14 5.68
CA MET A 58 -3.25 -5.83 6.34
C MET A 58 -2.46 -4.80 5.53
N GLN A 59 -1.30 -5.18 5.00
CA GLN A 59 -0.51 -4.29 4.15
C GLN A 59 -1.26 -3.93 2.86
N ARG A 60 -1.95 -4.88 2.24
CA ARG A 60 -2.76 -4.60 1.05
C ARG A 60 -3.95 -3.69 1.36
N VAL A 61 -4.57 -3.78 2.54
CA VAL A 61 -5.58 -2.81 2.98
C VAL A 61 -4.96 -1.42 3.12
N ALA A 62 -3.78 -1.30 3.71
CA ALA A 62 -3.06 -0.03 3.82
C ALA A 62 -2.74 0.57 2.45
N ILE A 63 -2.35 -0.25 1.47
CA ILE A 63 -2.12 0.18 0.09
C ILE A 63 -3.44 0.62 -0.58
N ALA A 64 -4.52 -0.12 -0.42
CA ALA A 64 -5.84 0.26 -0.94
C ALA A 64 -6.28 1.63 -0.39
N ARG A 65 -6.09 1.86 0.90
CA ARG A 65 -6.33 3.15 1.54
C ARG A 65 -5.48 4.28 0.94
N ALA A 66 -4.22 3.99 0.64
CA ALA A 66 -3.31 4.96 0.06
C ALA A 66 -3.66 5.34 -1.38
N ILE A 67 -4.23 4.40 -2.17
CA ILE A 67 -4.54 4.61 -3.59
C ILE A 67 -5.99 5.06 -3.86
N VAL A 68 -6.86 5.04 -2.85
CA VAL A 68 -8.30 5.30 -3.03
C VAL A 68 -8.61 6.70 -3.56
N ASN A 69 -7.72 7.67 -3.31
CA ASN A 69 -7.81 9.04 -3.84
C ASN A 69 -7.10 9.23 -5.20
N ASN A 70 -6.71 8.15 -5.87
CA ASN A 70 -6.00 8.20 -7.15
C ASN A 70 -4.74 9.08 -7.12
N PRO A 71 -3.79 8.85 -6.20
CA PRO A 71 -2.59 9.67 -6.08
C PRO A 71 -1.68 9.48 -7.30
N LYS A 72 -0.90 10.51 -7.63
CA LYS A 72 0.17 10.43 -8.64
C LYS A 72 1.46 9.83 -8.07
N LEU A 73 1.65 9.95 -6.77
CA LEU A 73 2.83 9.48 -6.04
C LEU A 73 2.38 8.68 -4.81
N LEU A 74 2.93 7.50 -4.67
CA LEU A 74 2.79 6.62 -3.51
C LEU A 74 4.13 6.57 -2.75
N LEU A 75 4.09 6.84 -1.46
CA LEU A 75 5.25 6.73 -0.57
C LEU A 75 5.16 5.43 0.23
N ALA A 76 6.20 4.64 0.21
CA ALA A 76 6.29 3.38 0.93
C ALA A 76 7.57 3.30 1.74
N ASP A 77 7.44 3.19 3.06
CA ASP A 77 8.55 3.08 4.01
C ASP A 77 8.60 1.65 4.55
N GLU A 78 9.63 0.90 4.19
CA GLU A 78 9.83 -0.51 4.54
C GLU A 78 8.56 -1.37 4.35
N PRO A 79 7.94 -1.38 3.17
CA PRO A 79 6.59 -1.94 2.99
C PRO A 79 6.52 -3.46 3.15
N THR A 80 7.65 -4.15 3.12
CA THR A 80 7.74 -5.61 3.28
C THR A 80 8.42 -6.04 4.59
N GLY A 81 8.88 -5.10 5.41
CA GLY A 81 9.74 -5.38 6.56
C GLY A 81 9.11 -6.27 7.65
N ALA A 82 7.80 -6.31 7.76
CA ALA A 82 7.07 -7.14 8.74
C ALA A 82 6.40 -8.37 8.08
N LEU A 83 6.71 -8.68 6.81
CA LEU A 83 6.06 -9.73 6.05
C LEU A 83 7.00 -10.94 5.84
N ASP A 84 6.40 -12.12 5.75
CA ASP A 84 7.06 -13.30 5.22
C ASP A 84 7.40 -13.12 3.72
N THR A 85 8.31 -13.91 3.21
CA THR A 85 8.81 -13.81 1.82
C THR A 85 7.69 -13.85 0.79
N LYS A 86 6.73 -14.77 0.95
CA LYS A 86 5.61 -14.92 0.02
C LYS A 86 4.70 -13.69 0.00
N SER A 87 4.32 -13.21 1.18
CA SER A 87 3.48 -12.01 1.31
C SER A 87 4.21 -10.77 0.84
N GLY A 88 5.52 -10.67 1.10
CA GLY A 88 6.37 -9.60 0.60
C GLY A 88 6.41 -9.56 -0.93
N ALA A 89 6.58 -10.71 -1.59
CA ALA A 89 6.56 -10.81 -3.04
C ALA A 89 5.22 -10.33 -3.63
N GLN A 90 4.10 -10.73 -3.04
CA GLN A 90 2.76 -10.30 -3.48
C GLN A 90 2.57 -8.77 -3.35
N VAL A 91 3.10 -8.17 -2.30
CA VAL A 91 3.08 -6.72 -2.11
C VAL A 91 3.95 -6.02 -3.16
N MET A 92 5.12 -6.56 -3.48
CA MET A 92 6.00 -6.00 -4.53
C MET A 92 5.37 -6.09 -5.92
N GLU A 93 4.71 -7.20 -6.25
CA GLU A 93 3.94 -7.34 -7.50
C GLU A 93 2.84 -6.28 -7.60
N LEU A 94 2.16 -5.99 -6.48
CA LEU A 94 1.14 -4.95 -6.44
C LEU A 94 1.73 -3.56 -6.71
N PHE A 95 2.88 -3.22 -6.10
CA PHE A 95 3.57 -1.95 -6.39
C PHE A 95 4.00 -1.85 -7.85
N GLN A 96 4.50 -2.93 -8.43
CA GLN A 96 4.87 -2.97 -9.85
C GLN A 96 3.65 -2.72 -10.74
N LYS A 97 2.53 -3.38 -10.47
CA LYS A 97 1.28 -3.17 -11.20
C LYS A 97 0.80 -1.72 -11.12
N LEU A 98 0.81 -1.12 -9.92
CA LEU A 98 0.43 0.28 -9.74
C LEU A 98 1.36 1.23 -10.52
N ASN A 99 2.66 0.94 -10.54
CA ASN A 99 3.62 1.72 -11.33
C ASN A 99 3.37 1.60 -12.84
N ASP A 100 3.05 0.41 -13.33
CA ASP A 100 2.71 0.18 -14.74
C ASP A 100 1.40 0.88 -15.14
N GLU A 101 0.50 1.10 -14.20
CA GLU A 101 -0.73 1.90 -14.37
C GLU A 101 -0.47 3.42 -14.29
N GLY A 102 0.78 3.85 -14.09
CA GLY A 102 1.18 5.27 -14.09
C GLY A 102 1.30 5.92 -12.72
N VAL A 103 1.18 5.17 -11.62
CA VAL A 103 1.44 5.68 -10.27
C VAL A 103 2.95 5.68 -10.02
N SER A 104 3.53 6.83 -9.68
CA SER A 104 4.92 6.88 -9.23
C SER A 104 5.03 6.27 -7.84
N VAL A 105 6.01 5.39 -7.63
CA VAL A 105 6.26 4.77 -6.31
C VAL A 105 7.64 5.18 -5.83
N LEU A 106 7.71 5.87 -4.70
CA LEU A 106 8.94 6.13 -3.97
C LEU A 106 8.99 5.22 -2.76
N MET A 107 9.96 4.31 -2.77
CA MET A 107 10.11 3.30 -1.72
C MET A 107 11.41 3.51 -0.95
N ILE A 108 11.33 3.42 0.36
CA ILE A 108 12.50 3.37 1.26
C ILE A 108 12.64 1.93 1.73
N THR A 109 13.83 1.36 1.58
CA THR A 109 14.15 0.03 2.08
C THR A 109 15.65 -0.10 2.34
N HIS A 110 16.01 -0.90 3.32
CA HIS A 110 17.41 -1.32 3.53
C HIS A 110 17.69 -2.70 2.90
N ASP A 111 16.68 -3.35 2.34
CA ASP A 111 16.81 -4.66 1.70
C ASP A 111 17.20 -4.48 0.22
N PRO A 112 18.40 -4.97 -0.18
CA PRO A 112 18.87 -4.85 -1.56
C PRO A 112 18.05 -5.66 -2.55
N GLU A 113 17.40 -6.76 -2.13
CA GLU A 113 16.53 -7.55 -3.02
C GLU A 113 15.26 -6.76 -3.34
N ILE A 114 14.68 -6.11 -2.35
CA ILE A 114 13.52 -5.23 -2.56
C ILE A 114 13.91 -4.02 -3.41
N ALA A 115 15.07 -3.40 -3.15
CA ALA A 115 15.55 -2.27 -3.94
C ALA A 115 15.75 -2.63 -5.42
N ALA A 116 16.13 -3.88 -5.74
CA ALA A 116 16.33 -4.34 -7.10
C ALA A 116 15.07 -4.35 -7.98
N HIS A 117 13.88 -4.30 -7.37
CA HIS A 117 12.63 -4.15 -8.12
C HIS A 117 12.40 -2.74 -8.69
N ALA A 118 13.15 -1.74 -8.22
CA ALA A 118 12.99 -0.35 -8.64
C ALA A 118 13.67 -0.08 -9.98
N LYS A 119 13.07 0.76 -10.81
CA LYS A 119 13.67 1.25 -12.07
C LYS A 119 14.87 2.16 -11.85
N ARG A 120 14.92 2.84 -10.70
CA ARG A 120 16.00 3.73 -10.28
C ARG A 120 16.25 3.53 -8.78
N VAL A 121 17.52 3.37 -8.41
CA VAL A 121 17.92 3.20 -7.02
C VAL A 121 18.86 4.33 -6.63
N VAL A 122 18.55 4.99 -5.52
CA VAL A 122 19.36 6.04 -4.92
C VAL A 122 19.75 5.60 -3.52
N MET A 123 21.01 5.73 -3.17
CA MET A 123 21.51 5.38 -1.85
C MET A 123 21.73 6.65 -1.03
N ILE A 124 21.30 6.64 0.22
CA ILE A 124 21.62 7.69 1.19
C ILE A 124 22.70 7.13 2.14
N ARG A 125 23.83 7.80 2.20
CA ARG A 125 24.94 7.47 3.12
C ARG A 125 25.45 8.75 3.76
N ASP A 126 25.49 8.78 5.09
CA ASP A 126 25.95 9.94 5.87
C ASP A 126 25.28 11.28 5.48
N GLY A 127 23.99 11.21 5.10
CA GLY A 127 23.22 12.37 4.66
C GLY A 127 23.41 12.79 3.20
N GLU A 128 24.25 12.09 2.45
CA GLU A 128 24.50 12.37 1.04
C GLU A 128 23.79 11.37 0.13
N LEU A 129 23.21 11.89 -0.96
CA LEU A 129 22.57 11.11 -2.01
C LEU A 129 23.61 10.61 -3.01
N GLN A 130 23.66 9.30 -3.21
CA GLN A 130 24.51 8.64 -4.20
C GLN A 130 23.63 7.84 -5.16
N GLU A 131 23.70 8.13 -6.45
CA GLU A 131 23.00 7.36 -7.47
C GLU A 131 23.80 6.08 -7.77
N LYS A 132 23.16 4.93 -7.61
CA LYS A 132 23.73 3.65 -8.01
C LYS A 132 23.57 3.53 -9.54
N ARG A 133 24.63 3.74 -10.26
CA ARG A 133 24.71 3.48 -11.72
C ARG A 133 24.76 2.00 -12.01
#